data_4f852cb5afcbff1255b45b615008b994
#
_entry.id   4f852cb5afcbff1255b45b615008b994
#
_cell.length_a   1.000
_cell.length_b   1.000
_cell.length_c   1.000
_cell.angle_alpha   90.00
_cell.angle_beta   90.00
_cell.angle_gamma   90.00
#
_symmetry.space_group_name_H-M   'P 1'
#
loop_
_entity.id
_entity.type
_entity.pdbx_description
1 polymer ?
#
loop_
_entity_poly.entity_id
_entity_poly.type
_entity_poly.pdbx_seq_one_letter_code
_entity_poly.pdbx_strand_id
1 'polypeptide(L)'
;MIRHAFAPVHEPFADSLALPRRLESATAARAVAITFDDGPHPDGTPRVLEILAAHRAQATFFVIGEQVVRRPELVRRIAEEGHSVQLHGYRHRLQLRLTAGQLRDDIERGTAAIEDAVGASPSLHRPPYGIYSSSGLEIVRARHLRPLLWARWGKDWRKFTTPDRIARRVLSGLRAGDVILLHDADFYSSKRSHERTAQALELIFTELRSRELDTVLAL
;
A
#
# COMPACT_ATOMS: atom_id res chain seq x y z
N MET A 1 -4.35 -15.56 14.79
CA MET A 1 -5.58 -14.77 14.51
C MET A 1 -5.60 -13.38 15.18
N ILE A 2 -4.43 -12.77 15.46
CA ILE A 2 -4.34 -11.45 16.13
C ILE A 2 -3.79 -10.37 15.16
N ARG A 3 -3.54 -10.72 13.89
CA ARG A 3 -2.73 -9.91 12.96
C ARG A 3 -3.35 -8.56 12.56
N HIS A 4 -4.66 -8.37 12.69
CA HIS A 4 -5.35 -7.10 12.36
C HIS A 4 -6.15 -6.47 13.51
N ALA A 5 -5.92 -6.93 14.75
CA ALA A 5 -6.63 -6.38 15.93
C ALA A 5 -6.25 -4.91 16.22
N PHE A 6 -5.08 -4.46 15.75
CA PHE A 6 -4.58 -3.09 15.96
C PHE A 6 -5.02 -2.08 14.87
N ALA A 7 -5.64 -2.55 13.81
CA ALA A 7 -6.07 -1.69 12.70
C ALA A 7 -7.01 -0.52 13.10
N PRO A 8 -7.91 -0.66 14.09
CA PRO A 8 -8.75 0.47 14.55
C PRO A 8 -8.02 1.53 15.39
N VAL A 9 -6.84 1.19 15.94
CA VAL A 9 -6.10 2.06 16.89
C VAL A 9 -5.14 3.01 16.19
N HIS A 10 -4.82 2.77 14.90
CA HIS A 10 -3.81 3.54 14.20
C HIS A 10 -4.25 4.95 13.80
N GLU A 11 -5.55 5.19 13.58
CA GLU A 11 -6.04 6.51 13.14
C GLU A 11 -5.73 7.62 14.16
N PRO A 12 -6.11 7.51 15.45
CA PRO A 12 -5.75 8.51 16.46
C PRO A 12 -4.22 8.66 16.63
N PHE A 13 -3.47 7.56 16.52
CA PHE A 13 -2.02 7.59 16.65
C PHE A 13 -1.35 8.27 15.45
N ALA A 14 -1.81 8.01 14.24
CA ALA A 14 -1.33 8.66 13.03
C ALA A 14 -1.60 10.17 13.05
N ASP A 15 -2.78 10.57 13.53
CA ASP A 15 -3.15 11.99 13.67
C ASP A 15 -2.25 12.70 14.69
N SER A 16 -1.92 12.05 15.82
CA SER A 16 -1.01 12.60 16.84
C SER A 16 0.42 12.80 16.32
N LEU A 17 0.86 12.03 15.34
CA LEU A 17 2.18 12.13 14.71
C LEU A 17 2.18 12.98 13.43
N ALA A 18 1.03 13.55 13.04
CA ALA A 18 0.84 14.31 11.80
C ALA A 18 1.36 13.54 10.55
N LEU A 19 1.11 12.23 10.49
CA LEU A 19 1.56 11.39 9.37
C LEU A 19 0.69 11.62 8.12
N PRO A 20 1.31 11.83 6.94
CA PRO A 20 0.58 12.05 5.70
C PRO A 20 -0.35 10.89 5.35
N ARG A 21 -1.59 11.20 4.98
CA ARG A 21 -2.65 10.25 4.60
C ARG A 21 -3.32 10.63 3.28
N ARG A 22 -2.90 11.78 2.73
CA ARG A 22 -3.42 12.38 1.51
C ARG A 22 -2.28 12.85 0.64
N LEU A 23 -2.56 13.00 -0.63
CA LEU A 23 -1.67 13.65 -1.58
C LEU A 23 -1.43 15.11 -1.21
N GLU A 24 -0.27 15.64 -1.52
CA GLU A 24 0.01 17.06 -1.40
C GLU A 24 -0.84 17.85 -2.41
N SER A 25 -1.22 19.07 -2.04
CA SER A 25 -2.30 19.84 -2.68
C SER A 25 -2.18 20.09 -4.18
N ALA A 26 -0.97 20.15 -4.73
CA ALA A 26 -0.77 20.41 -6.17
C ALA A 26 -1.26 19.26 -7.07
N THR A 27 -1.21 18.01 -6.60
CA THR A 27 -1.62 16.81 -7.35
C THR A 27 -3.07 16.40 -7.03
N ALA A 28 -3.68 16.99 -6.02
CA ALA A 28 -4.90 16.51 -5.37
C ALA A 28 -6.21 17.03 -5.97
N ALA A 29 -6.20 17.98 -6.89
CA ALA A 29 -7.42 18.74 -7.26
C ALA A 29 -8.57 17.87 -7.83
N ARG A 30 -8.25 16.80 -8.57
CA ARG A 30 -9.23 15.87 -9.18
C ARG A 30 -8.73 14.43 -9.21
N ALA A 31 -7.85 14.04 -8.29
CA ALA A 31 -7.23 12.72 -8.30
C ALA A 31 -7.24 12.06 -6.93
N VAL A 32 -7.13 10.74 -6.92
CA VAL A 32 -6.88 9.91 -5.75
C VAL A 32 -5.67 9.02 -5.99
N ALA A 33 -4.99 8.57 -4.94
CA ALA A 33 -3.95 7.56 -5.07
C ALA A 33 -4.49 6.19 -4.65
N ILE A 34 -4.48 5.22 -5.57
CA ILE A 34 -4.75 3.82 -5.24
C ILE A 34 -3.42 3.18 -4.84
N THR A 35 -3.39 2.55 -3.66
CA THR A 35 -2.19 1.89 -3.16
C THR A 35 -2.47 0.46 -2.73
N PHE A 36 -1.51 -0.43 -2.97
CA PHE A 36 -1.56 -1.84 -2.61
C PHE A 36 -0.42 -2.19 -1.67
N ASP A 37 -0.72 -2.91 -0.60
CA ASP A 37 0.25 -3.40 0.37
C ASP A 37 0.41 -4.93 0.27
N ASP A 38 1.48 -5.48 0.86
CA ASP A 38 1.78 -6.90 1.07
C ASP A 38 2.35 -7.67 -0.12
N GLY A 39 2.27 -7.17 -1.35
CA GLY A 39 2.79 -7.81 -2.55
C GLY A 39 4.34 -7.89 -2.65
N PRO A 40 4.86 -8.42 -3.76
CA PRO A 40 4.12 -8.97 -4.91
C PRO A 40 3.57 -10.37 -4.66
N HIS A 41 2.36 -10.65 -5.14
CA HIS A 41 1.71 -11.95 -5.07
C HIS A 41 1.64 -12.59 -6.48
N PRO A 42 1.91 -13.90 -6.65
CA PRO A 42 1.98 -14.54 -7.97
C PRO A 42 0.68 -14.43 -8.79
N ASP A 43 -0.47 -14.45 -8.14
CA ASP A 43 -1.77 -14.39 -8.81
C ASP A 43 -2.43 -13.01 -8.64
N GLY A 44 -2.33 -12.40 -7.46
CA GLY A 44 -3.04 -11.16 -7.13
C GLY A 44 -2.46 -9.94 -7.82
N THR A 45 -1.13 -9.78 -7.78
CA THR A 45 -0.47 -8.63 -8.41
C THR A 45 -0.69 -8.59 -9.93
N PRO A 46 -0.51 -9.70 -10.70
CA PRO A 46 -0.81 -9.69 -12.14
C PRO A 46 -2.27 -9.31 -12.43
N ARG A 47 -3.21 -9.84 -11.64
CA ARG A 47 -4.63 -9.51 -11.84
C ARG A 47 -4.93 -8.04 -11.57
N VAL A 48 -4.31 -7.45 -10.56
CA VAL A 48 -4.41 -6.01 -10.29
C VAL A 48 -3.83 -5.20 -11.45
N LEU A 49 -2.66 -5.56 -11.97
CA LEU A 49 -2.02 -4.89 -13.11
C LEU A 49 -2.92 -4.92 -14.36
N GLU A 50 -3.54 -6.06 -14.68
CA GLU A 50 -4.49 -6.17 -15.79
C GLU A 50 -5.66 -5.18 -15.66
N ILE A 51 -6.23 -5.05 -14.44
CA ILE A 51 -7.32 -4.13 -14.17
C ILE A 51 -6.85 -2.68 -14.30
N LEU A 52 -5.68 -2.34 -13.73
CA LEU A 52 -5.09 -1.00 -13.84
C LEU A 52 -4.88 -0.61 -15.31
N ALA A 53 -4.33 -1.52 -16.11
CA ALA A 53 -4.12 -1.30 -17.55
C ALA A 53 -5.45 -1.08 -18.29
N ALA A 54 -6.48 -1.88 -18.02
CA ALA A 54 -7.81 -1.75 -18.63
C ALA A 54 -8.45 -0.39 -18.35
N HIS A 55 -8.16 0.18 -17.17
CA HIS A 55 -8.66 1.49 -16.75
C HIS A 55 -7.67 2.65 -17.04
N ARG A 56 -6.50 2.39 -17.63
CA ARG A 56 -5.41 3.36 -17.84
C ARG A 56 -5.03 4.09 -16.55
N ALA A 57 -5.03 3.36 -15.45
CA ALA A 57 -4.85 3.88 -14.11
C ALA A 57 -3.41 3.64 -13.62
N GLN A 58 -2.90 4.56 -12.81
CA GLN A 58 -1.64 4.39 -12.10
C GLN A 58 -1.90 4.05 -10.63
N ALA A 59 -0.99 3.28 -10.04
CA ALA A 59 -1.05 2.89 -8.63
C ALA A 59 0.34 2.85 -8.00
N THR A 60 0.38 2.84 -6.66
CA THR A 60 1.60 2.70 -5.87
C THR A 60 1.54 1.40 -5.07
N PHE A 61 2.58 0.58 -5.20
CA PHE A 61 2.69 -0.71 -4.53
C PHE A 61 3.71 -0.61 -3.39
N PHE A 62 3.28 -0.81 -2.16
CA PHE A 62 4.13 -0.94 -0.99
C PHE A 62 4.48 -2.42 -0.79
N VAL A 63 5.63 -2.82 -1.29
CA VAL A 63 6.04 -4.22 -1.39
C VAL A 63 6.83 -4.68 -0.16
N ILE A 64 6.70 -5.96 0.18
CA ILE A 64 7.48 -6.64 1.22
C ILE A 64 8.78 -7.19 0.61
N GLY A 65 9.93 -6.78 1.15
CA GLY A 65 11.25 -7.13 0.60
C GLY A 65 11.49 -8.63 0.41
N GLU A 66 11.06 -9.49 1.34
CA GLU A 66 11.18 -10.95 1.17
C GLU A 66 10.30 -11.49 0.01
N GLN A 67 9.22 -10.81 -0.36
CA GLN A 67 8.42 -11.17 -1.53
C GLN A 67 9.05 -10.62 -2.81
N VAL A 68 9.71 -9.45 -2.75
CA VAL A 68 10.50 -8.89 -3.84
C VAL A 68 11.62 -9.85 -4.22
N VAL A 69 12.41 -10.32 -3.27
CA VAL A 69 13.49 -11.29 -3.49
C VAL A 69 12.99 -12.58 -4.14
N ARG A 70 11.80 -13.02 -3.79
CA ARG A 70 11.19 -14.24 -4.37
C ARG A 70 10.65 -14.04 -5.78
N ARG A 71 10.29 -12.81 -6.18
CA ARG A 71 9.59 -12.50 -7.44
C ARG A 71 10.06 -11.17 -8.04
N PRO A 72 11.37 -11.00 -8.27
CA PRO A 72 11.91 -9.73 -8.76
C PRO A 72 11.36 -9.34 -10.14
N GLU A 73 11.03 -10.33 -10.99
CA GLU A 73 10.44 -10.07 -12.32
C GLU A 73 9.07 -9.39 -12.20
N LEU A 74 8.27 -9.79 -11.21
CA LEU A 74 6.94 -9.21 -11.02
C LEU A 74 7.04 -7.77 -10.50
N VAL A 75 8.06 -7.47 -9.69
CA VAL A 75 8.34 -6.09 -9.25
C VAL A 75 8.83 -5.22 -10.40
N ARG A 76 9.70 -5.75 -11.29
CA ARG A 76 10.09 -5.06 -12.53
C ARG A 76 8.87 -4.76 -13.40
N ARG A 77 7.98 -5.72 -13.59
CA ARG A 77 6.73 -5.54 -14.33
C ARG A 77 5.88 -4.41 -13.76
N ILE A 78 5.72 -4.32 -12.43
CA ILE A 78 5.02 -3.20 -11.77
C ILE A 78 5.62 -1.86 -12.21
N ALA A 79 6.96 -1.73 -12.18
CA ALA A 79 7.64 -0.49 -12.53
C ALA A 79 7.58 -0.19 -14.04
N GLU A 80 7.76 -1.19 -14.90
CA GLU A 80 7.70 -1.09 -16.36
C GLU A 80 6.32 -0.69 -16.87
N GLU A 81 5.24 -1.10 -16.17
CA GLU A 81 3.88 -0.69 -16.47
C GLU A 81 3.53 0.72 -15.93
N GLY A 82 4.53 1.47 -15.41
CA GLY A 82 4.38 2.87 -14.98
C GLY A 82 3.80 3.05 -13.58
N HIS A 83 3.84 2.01 -12.76
CA HIS A 83 3.43 2.08 -11.35
C HIS A 83 4.62 2.36 -10.45
N SER A 84 4.36 2.89 -9.25
CA SER A 84 5.40 3.19 -8.27
C SER A 84 5.60 2.00 -7.32
N VAL A 85 6.88 1.61 -7.10
CA VAL A 85 7.26 0.57 -6.14
C VAL A 85 7.86 1.22 -4.90
N GLN A 86 7.27 0.96 -3.73
CA GLN A 86 7.60 1.59 -2.46
C GLN A 86 7.77 0.57 -1.34
N LEU A 87 8.35 0.96 -0.20
CA LEU A 87 8.77 0.05 0.85
C LEU A 87 7.68 -0.22 1.90
N HIS A 88 7.34 -1.52 2.12
CA HIS A 88 6.49 -2.01 3.22
C HIS A 88 7.28 -2.79 4.30
N GLY A 89 8.60 -2.55 4.40
CA GLY A 89 9.53 -3.33 5.21
C GLY A 89 10.08 -4.55 4.47
N TYR A 90 11.12 -5.19 5.04
CA TYR A 90 11.63 -6.44 4.51
C TYR A 90 10.73 -7.61 4.87
N ARG A 91 10.19 -7.63 6.10
CA ARG A 91 9.21 -8.60 6.60
C ARG A 91 8.00 -7.90 7.18
N HIS A 92 6.83 -8.53 7.04
CA HIS A 92 5.59 -8.00 7.59
C HIS A 92 5.54 -8.15 9.13
N ARG A 93 6.27 -7.27 9.84
CA ARG A 93 6.40 -7.30 11.32
C ARG A 93 5.90 -6.00 11.94
N LEU A 94 5.23 -6.12 13.10
CA LEU A 94 4.82 -4.96 13.88
C LEU A 94 6.06 -4.25 14.47
N GLN A 95 6.30 -3.01 14.10
CA GLN A 95 7.50 -2.24 14.52
C GLN A 95 7.64 -2.12 16.05
N LEU A 96 6.53 -2.04 16.78
CA LEU A 96 6.53 -1.98 18.25
C LEU A 96 7.13 -3.21 18.95
N ARG A 97 7.37 -4.29 18.22
CA ARG A 97 8.00 -5.53 18.73
C ARG A 97 9.46 -5.69 18.30
N LEU A 98 10.03 -4.68 17.67
CA LEU A 98 11.38 -4.73 17.13
C LEU A 98 12.28 -3.73 17.85
N THR A 99 13.54 -4.11 18.04
CA THR A 99 14.57 -3.18 18.48
C THR A 99 14.95 -2.21 17.35
N ALA A 100 15.57 -1.08 17.67
CA ALA A 100 16.05 -0.12 16.68
C ALA A 100 17.02 -0.75 15.66
N GLY A 101 17.90 -1.68 16.11
CA GLY A 101 18.79 -2.42 15.22
C GLY A 101 18.04 -3.33 14.23
N GLN A 102 17.02 -4.05 14.71
CA GLN A 102 16.17 -4.90 13.87
C GLN A 102 15.34 -4.07 12.87
N LEU A 103 14.88 -2.88 13.26
CA LEU A 103 14.17 -1.97 12.38
C LEU A 103 15.08 -1.42 11.27
N ARG A 104 16.32 -1.06 11.64
CA ARG A 104 17.33 -0.59 10.67
C ARG A 104 17.63 -1.68 9.63
N ASP A 105 17.93 -2.90 10.08
CA ASP A 105 18.17 -4.05 9.20
C ASP A 105 16.96 -4.33 8.28
N ASP A 106 15.74 -4.27 8.80
CA ASP A 106 14.52 -4.51 8.03
C ASP A 106 14.32 -3.46 6.91
N ILE A 107 14.54 -2.19 7.22
CA ILE A 107 14.40 -1.09 6.27
C ILE A 107 15.52 -1.15 5.21
N GLU A 108 16.78 -1.38 5.64
CA GLU A 108 17.94 -1.48 4.74
C GLU A 108 17.78 -2.64 3.75
N ARG A 109 17.45 -3.81 4.24
CA ARG A 109 17.27 -5.00 3.41
C ARG A 109 16.08 -4.87 2.46
N GLY A 110 14.99 -4.25 2.93
CA GLY A 110 13.82 -4.00 2.09
C GLY A 110 14.13 -3.00 0.97
N THR A 111 14.87 -1.94 1.28
CA THR A 111 15.33 -0.95 0.30
C THR A 111 16.24 -1.60 -0.74
N ALA A 112 17.27 -2.32 -0.30
CA ALA A 112 18.19 -3.02 -1.20
C ALA A 112 17.47 -4.00 -2.13
N ALA A 113 16.51 -4.77 -1.61
CA ALA A 113 15.74 -5.71 -2.44
C ALA A 113 14.94 -4.99 -3.55
N ILE A 114 14.40 -3.81 -3.29
CA ILE A 114 13.71 -2.99 -4.30
C ILE A 114 14.73 -2.44 -5.31
N GLU A 115 15.84 -1.87 -4.84
CA GLU A 115 16.91 -1.34 -5.70
C GLU A 115 17.47 -2.41 -6.65
N ASP A 116 17.72 -3.61 -6.14
CA ASP A 116 18.19 -4.75 -6.95
C ASP A 116 17.16 -5.18 -8.01
N ALA A 117 15.88 -5.06 -7.71
CA ALA A 117 14.81 -5.47 -8.62
C ALA A 117 14.52 -4.44 -9.72
N VAL A 118 14.47 -3.14 -9.38
CA VAL A 118 13.99 -2.09 -10.31
C VAL A 118 15.01 -1.00 -10.62
N GLY A 119 16.21 -1.05 -10.02
CA GLY A 119 17.28 -0.08 -10.29
C GLY A 119 17.03 1.32 -9.70
N ALA A 120 16.05 1.48 -8.80
CA ALA A 120 15.69 2.75 -8.19
C ALA A 120 15.34 2.57 -6.71
N SER A 121 15.76 3.53 -5.87
CA SER A 121 15.43 3.53 -4.44
C SER A 121 13.97 3.93 -4.21
N PRO A 122 13.27 3.28 -3.25
CA PRO A 122 11.96 3.77 -2.82
C PRO A 122 12.09 5.15 -2.17
N SER A 123 11.07 6.00 -2.32
CA SER A 123 11.00 7.31 -1.67
C SER A 123 9.98 7.35 -0.54
N LEU A 124 9.08 6.37 -0.50
CA LEU A 124 8.03 6.25 0.50
C LEU A 124 8.20 4.98 1.33
N HIS A 125 7.76 5.07 2.57
CA HIS A 125 7.65 3.93 3.48
C HIS A 125 6.27 3.89 4.13
N ARG A 126 5.68 2.70 4.17
CA ARG A 126 4.48 2.39 4.97
C ARG A 126 4.81 1.23 5.89
N PRO A 127 4.63 1.34 7.21
CA PRO A 127 4.94 0.25 8.12
C PRO A 127 3.85 -0.82 8.05
N PRO A 128 4.19 -2.10 8.19
CA PRO A 128 3.19 -3.13 8.43
C PRO A 128 2.19 -2.73 9.52
N TYR A 129 0.91 -3.01 9.29
CA TYR A 129 -0.22 -2.59 10.17
C TYR A 129 -0.47 -1.08 10.23
N GLY A 130 0.27 -0.23 9.52
CA GLY A 130 0.17 1.23 9.59
C GLY A 130 0.68 1.84 10.89
N ILE A 131 1.47 1.13 11.69
CA ILE A 131 1.91 1.56 13.02
C ILE A 131 3.42 1.77 13.03
N TYR A 132 3.85 3.01 13.24
CA TYR A 132 5.24 3.35 13.51
C TYR A 132 5.57 3.21 15.01
N SER A 133 6.78 2.72 15.30
CA SER A 133 7.45 3.04 16.55
C SER A 133 8.23 4.35 16.41
N SER A 134 8.54 5.04 17.53
CA SER A 134 9.36 6.26 17.49
C SER A 134 10.68 6.01 16.76
N SER A 135 11.41 4.96 17.14
CA SER A 135 12.66 4.57 16.48
C SER A 135 12.48 4.24 14.99
N GLY A 136 11.37 3.59 14.62
CA GLY A 136 11.05 3.28 13.22
C GLY A 136 10.83 4.53 12.39
N LEU A 137 10.12 5.50 12.92
CA LEU A 137 9.87 6.77 12.25
C LEU A 137 11.15 7.60 12.09
N GLU A 138 12.01 7.63 13.12
CA GLU A 138 13.32 8.29 13.06
C GLU A 138 14.22 7.65 12.01
N ILE A 139 14.33 6.31 11.97
CA ILE A 139 15.14 5.57 11.00
C ILE A 139 14.65 5.84 9.57
N VAL A 140 13.34 5.78 9.34
CA VAL A 140 12.73 6.05 8.04
C VAL A 140 13.09 7.46 7.54
N ARG A 141 12.94 8.47 8.40
CA ARG A 141 13.28 9.86 8.08
C ARG A 141 14.78 10.04 7.83
N ALA A 142 15.63 9.43 8.65
CA ALA A 142 17.09 9.48 8.49
C ALA A 142 17.57 8.83 7.17
N ARG A 143 16.76 7.96 6.58
CA ARG A 143 16.99 7.32 5.27
C ARG A 143 16.31 8.07 4.12
N HIS A 144 15.83 9.29 4.34
CA HIS A 144 15.12 10.12 3.37
C HIS A 144 13.84 9.45 2.81
N LEU A 145 13.30 8.45 3.51
CA LEU A 145 12.01 7.86 3.19
C LEU A 145 10.90 8.69 3.84
N ARG A 146 9.88 9.04 3.06
CA ARG A 146 8.72 9.76 3.56
C ARG A 146 7.65 8.77 4.04
N PRO A 147 7.14 8.90 5.27
CA PRO A 147 6.00 8.10 5.73
C PRO A 147 4.75 8.43 4.92
N LEU A 148 3.99 7.41 4.51
CA LEU A 148 2.67 7.62 3.90
C LEU A 148 1.69 6.55 4.38
N LEU A 149 0.62 6.95 5.04
CA LEU A 149 -0.50 6.11 5.41
C LEU A 149 -1.65 6.24 4.40
N TRP A 150 -2.89 6.14 4.84
CA TRP A 150 -4.08 6.21 3.98
C TRP A 150 -5.22 6.96 4.64
N ALA A 151 -6.07 7.55 3.83
CA ALA A 151 -7.31 8.20 4.25
C ALA A 151 -8.51 7.24 4.14
N ARG A 152 -8.45 6.29 3.18
CA ARG A 152 -9.52 5.32 2.89
C ARG A 152 -8.96 3.92 2.81
N TRP A 153 -9.72 2.93 3.23
CA TRP A 153 -9.33 1.52 3.18
C TRP A 153 -10.50 0.58 2.95
N GLY A 154 -10.27 -0.49 2.17
CA GLY A 154 -11.29 -1.49 1.87
C GLY A 154 -11.59 -2.46 3.02
N LYS A 155 -10.65 -2.65 3.97
CA LYS A 155 -10.64 -3.74 4.96
C LYS A 155 -10.81 -5.11 4.28
N ASP A 156 -10.19 -5.23 3.12
CA ASP A 156 -10.27 -6.34 2.17
C ASP A 156 -9.63 -7.63 2.70
N TRP A 157 -8.69 -7.54 3.66
CA TRP A 157 -8.09 -8.68 4.36
C TRP A 157 -9.07 -9.51 5.19
N ARG A 158 -10.28 -9.02 5.46
CA ARG A 158 -11.26 -9.69 6.33
C ARG A 158 -11.89 -10.90 5.66
N LYS A 159 -12.02 -12.02 6.42
CA LYS A 159 -12.54 -13.31 5.93
C LYS A 159 -13.95 -13.23 5.32
N PHE A 160 -14.82 -12.42 5.91
CA PHE A 160 -16.26 -12.37 5.53
C PHE A 160 -16.63 -11.04 4.85
N THR A 161 -15.68 -10.41 4.14
CA THR A 161 -15.99 -9.24 3.33
C THR A 161 -16.33 -9.66 1.90
N THR A 162 -17.09 -8.81 1.19
CA THR A 162 -17.43 -8.99 -0.22
C THR A 162 -16.86 -7.85 -1.04
N PRO A 163 -16.71 -7.98 -2.38
CA PRO A 163 -16.27 -6.90 -3.26
C PRO A 163 -17.09 -5.61 -3.07
N ASP A 164 -18.42 -5.72 -2.99
CA ASP A 164 -19.31 -4.55 -2.77
C ASP A 164 -19.06 -3.86 -1.42
N ARG A 165 -18.81 -4.65 -0.37
CA ARG A 165 -18.49 -4.07 0.95
C ARG A 165 -17.13 -3.38 0.96
N ILE A 166 -16.15 -3.93 0.24
CA ILE A 166 -14.83 -3.31 0.07
C ILE A 166 -14.99 -1.98 -0.68
N ALA A 167 -15.60 -2.00 -1.87
CA ALA A 167 -15.83 -0.82 -2.68
C ALA A 167 -16.61 0.25 -1.90
N ARG A 168 -17.71 -0.11 -1.26
CA ARG A 168 -18.52 0.83 -0.46
C ARG A 168 -17.72 1.50 0.66
N ARG A 169 -16.83 0.78 1.35
CA ARG A 169 -15.98 1.37 2.40
C ARG A 169 -14.97 2.36 1.84
N VAL A 170 -14.34 2.03 0.72
CA VAL A 170 -13.41 2.92 0.03
C VAL A 170 -14.12 4.19 -0.42
N LEU A 171 -15.27 4.04 -1.05
CA LEU A 171 -16.01 5.14 -1.71
C LEU A 171 -16.80 6.01 -0.75
N SER A 172 -17.11 5.49 0.46
CA SER A 172 -17.85 6.25 1.48
C SER A 172 -17.03 7.45 1.97
N GLY A 173 -17.46 8.65 1.61
CA GLY A 173 -16.77 9.91 1.95
C GLY A 173 -15.41 10.08 1.28
N LEU A 174 -15.15 9.37 0.17
CA LEU A 174 -13.96 9.56 -0.66
C LEU A 174 -13.93 10.99 -1.23
N ARG A 175 -12.76 11.61 -1.17
CA ARG A 175 -12.51 12.97 -1.66
C ARG A 175 -11.25 12.99 -2.53
N ALA A 176 -11.13 13.96 -3.41
CA ALA A 176 -9.90 14.26 -4.11
C ALA A 176 -8.74 14.41 -3.10
N GLY A 177 -7.58 13.91 -3.46
CA GLY A 177 -6.41 13.85 -2.60
C GLY A 177 -6.35 12.65 -1.65
N ASP A 178 -7.40 11.86 -1.49
CA ASP A 178 -7.37 10.69 -0.61
C ASP A 178 -6.41 9.61 -1.13
N VAL A 179 -5.63 9.04 -0.22
CA VAL A 179 -4.85 7.81 -0.45
C VAL A 179 -5.70 6.62 -0.02
N ILE A 180 -5.89 5.67 -0.93
CA ILE A 180 -6.70 4.45 -0.75
C ILE A 180 -5.78 3.27 -0.48
N LEU A 181 -6.04 2.51 0.60
CA LEU A 181 -5.36 1.27 0.91
C LEU A 181 -6.19 0.06 0.50
N LEU A 182 -5.60 -0.80 -0.30
CA LEU A 182 -6.02 -2.15 -0.67
C LEU A 182 -4.84 -3.12 -0.54
N HIS A 183 -5.05 -4.41 -0.77
CA HIS A 183 -4.00 -5.43 -0.74
C HIS A 183 -4.08 -6.30 -2.00
N ASP A 184 -2.98 -6.43 -2.72
CA ASP A 184 -2.85 -7.31 -3.88
C ASP A 184 -2.39 -8.73 -3.51
N ALA A 185 -2.18 -8.98 -2.21
CA ALA A 185 -1.69 -10.24 -1.66
C ALA A 185 -2.54 -10.73 -0.48
N ASP A 186 -2.47 -12.03 -0.21
CA ASP A 186 -3.16 -12.66 0.93
C ASP A 186 -2.21 -13.35 1.93
N PHE A 187 -0.89 -13.13 1.80
CA PHE A 187 0.11 -13.76 2.68
C PHE A 187 -0.11 -13.47 4.16
N TYR A 188 -0.64 -12.31 4.48
CA TYR A 188 -0.88 -11.84 5.85
C TYR A 188 -2.37 -11.62 6.13
N SER A 189 -3.24 -11.99 5.20
CA SER A 189 -4.68 -11.75 5.17
C SER A 189 -5.50 -13.06 5.17
N SER A 190 -6.80 -12.98 4.96
CA SER A 190 -7.63 -14.15 4.74
C SER A 190 -7.36 -14.74 3.35
N LYS A 191 -7.28 -16.06 3.27
CA LYS A 191 -7.02 -16.79 2.02
C LYS A 191 -7.90 -16.26 0.89
N ARG A 192 -7.30 -16.05 -0.28
CA ARG A 192 -7.92 -15.52 -1.50
C ARG A 192 -8.55 -14.11 -1.33
N SER A 193 -8.04 -13.29 -0.39
CA SER A 193 -8.52 -11.91 -0.24
C SER A 193 -8.20 -11.06 -1.48
N HIS A 194 -7.07 -11.27 -2.12
CA HIS A 194 -6.67 -10.58 -3.36
C HIS A 194 -7.70 -10.72 -4.50
N GLU A 195 -8.41 -11.85 -4.60
CA GLU A 195 -9.46 -12.02 -5.62
C GLU A 195 -10.66 -11.09 -5.36
N ARG A 196 -11.06 -10.94 -4.09
CA ARG A 196 -12.13 -10.03 -3.72
C ARG A 196 -11.71 -8.57 -3.90
N THR A 197 -10.43 -8.27 -3.63
CA THR A 197 -9.85 -6.95 -3.90
C THR A 197 -9.89 -6.63 -5.38
N ALA A 198 -9.48 -7.56 -6.25
CA ALA A 198 -9.54 -7.39 -7.70
C ALA A 198 -10.97 -7.10 -8.20
N GLN A 199 -11.97 -7.86 -7.72
CA GLN A 199 -13.37 -7.61 -8.06
C GLN A 199 -13.88 -6.25 -7.53
N ALA A 200 -13.46 -5.86 -6.31
CA ALA A 200 -13.83 -4.57 -5.75
C ALA A 200 -13.20 -3.39 -6.51
N LEU A 201 -12.00 -3.59 -7.06
CA LEU A 201 -11.27 -2.58 -7.82
C LEU A 201 -12.04 -2.14 -9.08
N GLU A 202 -12.69 -3.08 -9.78
CA GLU A 202 -13.57 -2.78 -10.93
C GLU A 202 -14.75 -1.87 -10.53
N LEU A 203 -15.38 -2.16 -9.38
CA LEU A 203 -16.46 -1.33 -8.84
C LEU A 203 -15.96 0.05 -8.42
N ILE A 204 -14.76 0.12 -7.84
CA ILE A 204 -14.13 1.39 -7.45
C ILE A 204 -13.85 2.24 -8.70
N PHE A 205 -13.26 1.67 -9.76
CA PHE A 205 -13.00 2.41 -11.00
C PHE A 205 -14.26 2.91 -11.69
N THR A 206 -15.33 2.10 -11.69
CA THR A 206 -16.64 2.54 -12.23
C THR A 206 -17.11 3.81 -11.53
N GLU A 207 -17.01 3.86 -10.22
CA GLU A 207 -17.43 5.01 -9.41
C GLU A 207 -16.46 6.20 -9.53
N LEU A 208 -15.14 5.97 -9.58
CA LEU A 208 -14.16 7.05 -9.79
C LEU A 208 -14.43 7.77 -11.11
N ARG A 209 -14.72 7.01 -12.17
CA ARG A 209 -15.09 7.57 -13.47
C ARG A 209 -16.36 8.41 -13.39
N SER A 210 -17.40 7.94 -12.69
CA SER A 210 -18.65 8.70 -12.54
C SER A 210 -18.47 10.02 -11.77
N ARG A 211 -17.47 10.06 -10.88
CA ARG A 211 -17.09 11.26 -10.11
C ARG A 211 -16.03 12.13 -10.80
N GLU A 212 -15.60 11.75 -12.00
CA GLU A 212 -14.50 12.41 -12.73
C GLU A 212 -13.22 12.54 -11.88
N LEU A 213 -12.89 11.48 -11.12
CA LEU A 213 -11.67 11.38 -10.33
C LEU A 213 -10.63 10.51 -11.06
N ASP A 214 -9.47 11.09 -11.33
CA ASP A 214 -8.33 10.39 -11.90
C ASP A 214 -7.55 9.62 -10.82
N THR A 215 -6.67 8.72 -11.26
CA THR A 215 -5.71 8.06 -10.39
C THR A 215 -4.30 8.54 -10.68
N VAL A 216 -3.53 8.79 -9.62
CA VAL A 216 -2.14 9.26 -9.71
C VAL A 216 -1.25 8.46 -8.75
N LEU A 217 0.06 8.51 -9.00
CA LEU A 217 1.03 7.92 -8.08
C LEU A 217 1.01 8.68 -6.75
N ALA A 218 1.18 7.95 -5.65
CA ALA A 218 1.34 8.52 -4.31
C ALA A 218 2.81 8.95 -4.11
N LEU A 219 3.21 10.05 -4.70
CA LEU A 219 4.59 10.57 -4.66
C LEU A 219 4.72 11.78 -3.73
#